data_b2c63ed5185a8194b9a5975de63e4e4b
#
_entry.id   b2c63ed5185a8194b9a5975de63e4e4b
#
_cell.length_a   1.000
_cell.length_b   1.000
_cell.length_c   1.000
_cell.angle_alpha   90.00
_cell.angle_beta   90.00
_cell.angle_gamma   90.00
#
_symmetry.space_group_name_H-M   'P 1'
#
loop_
_entity.id
_entity.type
_entity.pdbx_description
1 polymer ?
#
loop_
_entity_poly.entity_id
_entity_poly.type
_entity_poly.pdbx_seq_one_letter_code
_entity_poly.pdbx_strand_id
1 'polypeptide(L)'
;MKKLLAVLAPIALALSACTTTTGTTTGTTTAPTATQQLGMTVIKIAINAKCVTELNNIPAWHTATRVMTTTQKQNVQAEICGCVSEKAPQNVTAVDLATAAIDPAARATIVSNAVSRTINACVAEAVR
;
A
#
# COMPACT_ATOMS: atom_id res chain seq x y z
N MET A 1 0.98 40.11 -36.06
CA MET A 1 1.78 39.09 -36.74
C MET A 1 2.77 38.50 -35.76
N LYS A 2 2.50 37.41 -35.10
CA LYS A 2 3.49 36.48 -34.50
C LYS A 2 2.81 35.13 -34.31
N LYS A 3 3.34 34.14 -35.01
CA LYS A 3 2.83 32.81 -35.21
C LYS A 3 2.98 32.00 -33.91
N LEU A 4 1.86 31.56 -33.31
CA LEU A 4 1.83 30.57 -32.27
C LEU A 4 1.92 29.18 -32.93
N LEU A 5 3.09 28.57 -32.85
CA LEU A 5 3.31 27.18 -33.21
C LEU A 5 2.82 26.30 -32.03
N ALA A 6 1.66 25.69 -32.22
CA ALA A 6 1.17 24.65 -31.35
C ALA A 6 1.97 23.37 -31.60
N VAL A 7 2.81 23.00 -30.64
CA VAL A 7 3.45 21.68 -30.60
C VAL A 7 2.51 20.70 -29.94
N LEU A 8 1.79 19.94 -30.76
CA LEU A 8 1.08 18.74 -30.32
C LEU A 8 2.11 17.61 -30.16
N ALA A 9 2.42 17.26 -28.92
CA ALA A 9 3.15 16.03 -28.62
C ALA A 9 2.16 14.87 -28.53
N PRO A 10 2.31 13.80 -29.31
CA PRO A 10 1.50 12.60 -29.14
C PRO A 10 2.02 11.83 -27.92
N ILE A 11 1.16 11.69 -26.91
CA ILE A 11 1.38 10.79 -25.78
C ILE A 11 1.18 9.37 -26.30
N ALA A 12 2.25 8.68 -26.59
CA ALA A 12 2.24 7.26 -26.88
C ALA A 12 2.01 6.50 -25.57
N LEU A 13 0.78 6.06 -25.35
CA LEU A 13 0.45 5.07 -24.33
C LEU A 13 1.02 3.71 -24.77
N ALA A 14 2.20 3.39 -24.27
CA ALA A 14 2.74 2.05 -24.36
C ALA A 14 1.98 1.17 -23.35
N LEU A 15 0.90 0.52 -23.79
CA LEU A 15 0.36 -0.64 -23.11
C LEU A 15 1.38 -1.78 -23.31
N SER A 16 2.27 -1.94 -22.32
CA SER A 16 3.12 -3.12 -22.25
C SER A 16 2.24 -4.32 -21.93
N ALA A 17 1.89 -5.07 -22.96
CA ALA A 17 1.25 -6.36 -22.84
C ALA A 17 2.10 -7.27 -21.95
N CYS A 18 1.48 -7.84 -20.91
CA CYS A 18 2.04 -8.97 -20.17
C CYS A 18 2.25 -10.12 -21.12
N THR A 19 3.45 -10.30 -21.62
CA THR A 19 3.85 -11.55 -22.28
C THR A 19 4.02 -12.61 -21.20
N THR A 20 3.09 -13.56 -21.18
CA THR A 20 3.26 -14.85 -20.50
C THR A 20 4.43 -15.59 -21.13
N THR A 21 5.60 -15.49 -20.52
CA THR A 21 6.72 -16.35 -20.89
C THR A 21 6.76 -17.51 -19.91
N THR A 22 6.28 -18.66 -20.35
CA THR A 22 6.54 -19.95 -19.73
C THR A 22 8.04 -20.23 -19.90
N GLY A 23 8.84 -19.97 -18.90
CA GLY A 23 10.27 -20.22 -18.88
C GLY A 23 10.65 -20.95 -17.60
N THR A 24 10.81 -22.26 -17.71
CA THR A 24 11.49 -23.11 -16.73
C THR A 24 12.94 -22.65 -16.63
N THR A 25 13.33 -22.02 -15.52
CA THR A 25 14.76 -21.85 -15.23
C THR A 25 14.98 -22.08 -13.74
N THR A 26 15.66 -23.18 -13.46
CA THR A 26 16.26 -23.53 -12.18
C THR A 26 17.34 -22.49 -11.86
N GLY A 27 17.06 -21.60 -10.94
CA GLY A 27 18.01 -20.59 -10.47
C GLY A 27 17.59 -20.09 -9.10
N THR A 28 18.35 -20.45 -8.08
CA THR A 28 18.22 -20.07 -6.69
C THR A 28 18.50 -18.58 -6.51
N THR A 29 17.54 -17.74 -6.82
CA THR A 29 17.47 -16.34 -6.39
C THR A 29 16.00 -16.06 -6.08
N THR A 30 15.72 -15.68 -4.86
CA THR A 30 14.39 -15.43 -4.32
C THR A 30 13.76 -14.17 -4.96
N ALA A 31 13.56 -14.20 -6.27
CA ALA A 31 12.73 -13.20 -6.95
C ALA A 31 11.27 -13.54 -6.65
N PRO A 32 10.47 -12.59 -6.14
CA PRO A 32 9.06 -12.83 -5.88
C PRO A 32 8.37 -13.23 -7.19
N THR A 33 7.58 -14.30 -7.15
CA THR A 33 6.79 -14.74 -8.30
C THR A 33 5.78 -13.65 -8.69
N ALA A 34 5.35 -13.63 -9.94
CA ALA A 34 4.35 -12.67 -10.43
C ALA A 34 3.08 -12.65 -9.55
N THR A 35 2.65 -13.82 -9.07
CA THR A 35 1.52 -13.94 -8.14
C THR A 35 1.79 -13.27 -6.79
N GLN A 36 3.00 -13.37 -6.26
CA GLN A 36 3.40 -12.71 -5.02
C GLN A 36 3.48 -11.20 -5.19
N GLN A 37 3.94 -10.70 -6.32
CA GLN A 37 3.98 -9.26 -6.62
C GLN A 37 2.56 -8.67 -6.73
N LEU A 38 1.64 -9.36 -7.41
CA LEU A 38 0.25 -8.96 -7.48
C LEU A 38 -0.41 -8.98 -6.10
N GLY A 39 -0.20 -10.04 -5.33
CA GLY A 39 -0.68 -10.15 -3.96
C GLY A 39 -0.17 -9.03 -3.07
N MET A 40 1.11 -8.68 -3.17
CA MET A 40 1.72 -7.58 -2.41
C MET A 40 1.10 -6.23 -2.77
N THR A 41 0.87 -5.95 -4.05
CA THR A 41 0.25 -4.68 -4.49
C THR A 41 -1.18 -4.55 -3.96
N VAL A 42 -1.97 -5.60 -4.08
CA VAL A 42 -3.35 -5.62 -3.58
C VAL A 42 -3.38 -5.45 -2.06
N ILE A 43 -2.47 -6.11 -1.34
CA ILE A 43 -2.36 -5.99 0.12
C ILE A 43 -1.96 -4.56 0.52
N LYS A 44 -0.99 -3.93 -0.13
CA LYS A 44 -0.60 -2.54 0.18
C LYS A 44 -1.75 -1.55 0.03
N ILE A 45 -2.54 -1.66 -1.04
CA ILE A 45 -3.73 -0.82 -1.24
C ILE A 45 -4.74 -1.05 -0.12
N ALA A 46 -5.02 -2.32 0.22
CA ALA A 46 -5.94 -2.68 1.29
C ALA A 46 -5.44 -2.24 2.67
N ILE A 47 -4.13 -2.35 2.94
CA ILE A 47 -3.49 -1.87 4.17
C ILE A 47 -3.68 -0.37 4.32
N ASN A 48 -3.45 0.42 3.28
CA ASN A 48 -3.61 1.87 3.34
C ASN A 48 -5.06 2.27 3.65
N ALA A 49 -6.03 1.68 2.97
CA ALA A 49 -7.44 1.93 3.22
C ALA A 49 -7.86 1.51 4.64
N LYS A 50 -7.39 0.35 5.11
CA LYS A 50 -7.67 -0.14 6.45
C LYS A 50 -6.99 0.71 7.53
N CYS A 51 -5.75 1.17 7.30
CA CYS A 51 -5.03 2.06 8.21
C CYS A 51 -5.83 3.33 8.50
N VAL A 52 -6.34 4.00 7.48
CA VAL A 52 -7.16 5.21 7.64
C VAL A 52 -8.38 4.94 8.52
N THR A 53 -9.04 3.82 8.29
CA THR A 53 -10.22 3.41 9.07
C THR A 53 -9.86 3.12 10.53
N GLU A 54 -8.82 2.32 10.75
CA GLU A 54 -8.40 1.94 12.12
C GLU A 54 -7.85 3.15 12.89
N LEU A 55 -7.10 4.03 12.23
CA LEU A 55 -6.59 5.25 12.85
C LEU A 55 -7.72 6.14 13.34
N ASN A 56 -8.79 6.27 12.54
CA ASN A 56 -9.97 7.03 12.94
C ASN A 56 -10.80 6.36 14.06
N ASN A 57 -10.56 5.09 14.36
CA ASN A 57 -11.19 4.39 15.49
C ASN A 57 -10.37 4.49 16.80
N ILE A 58 -9.15 5.04 16.76
CA ILE A 58 -8.29 5.18 17.93
C ILE A 58 -8.67 6.44 18.73
N PRO A 59 -9.13 6.32 19.99
CA PRO A 59 -9.52 7.49 20.80
C PRO A 59 -8.36 8.47 21.02
N ALA A 60 -7.13 7.98 21.19
CA ALA A 60 -5.95 8.82 21.33
C ALA A 60 -5.69 9.68 20.08
N TRP A 61 -5.98 9.16 18.88
CA TRP A 61 -5.90 9.91 17.63
C TRP A 61 -6.89 11.09 17.62
N HIS A 62 -8.12 10.84 18.00
CA HIS A 62 -9.12 11.91 18.09
C HIS A 62 -8.74 12.99 19.09
N THR A 63 -8.16 12.61 20.22
CA THR A 63 -7.71 13.57 21.23
C THR A 63 -6.53 14.40 20.71
N ALA A 64 -5.53 13.75 20.13
CA ALA A 64 -4.34 14.42 19.60
C ALA A 64 -4.65 15.36 18.44
N THR A 65 -5.63 15.01 17.59
CA THR A 65 -5.97 15.78 16.40
C THR A 65 -6.98 16.91 16.62
N ARG A 66 -7.53 17.06 17.81
CA ARG A 66 -8.50 18.13 18.13
C ARG A 66 -7.94 19.54 17.94
N VAL A 67 -6.66 19.72 18.16
CA VAL A 67 -5.97 21.01 18.06
C VAL A 67 -5.27 21.20 16.71
N MET A 68 -5.36 20.22 15.83
CA MET A 68 -4.73 20.24 14.50
C MET A 68 -5.68 20.85 13.46
N THR A 69 -5.10 21.57 12.50
CA THR A 69 -5.82 21.96 11.28
C THR A 69 -6.10 20.73 10.43
N THR A 70 -7.07 20.82 9.53
CA THR A 70 -7.39 19.71 8.59
C THR A 70 -6.16 19.26 7.81
N THR A 71 -5.34 20.19 7.33
CA THR A 71 -4.11 19.89 6.58
C THR A 71 -3.08 19.17 7.46
N GLN A 72 -2.87 19.62 8.68
CA GLN A 72 -1.96 18.97 9.62
C GLN A 72 -2.41 17.55 9.94
N LYS A 73 -3.71 17.36 10.20
CA LYS A 73 -4.29 16.03 10.43
C LYS A 73 -4.06 15.09 9.26
N GLN A 74 -4.29 15.56 8.03
CA GLN A 74 -4.07 14.78 6.81
C GLN A 74 -2.60 14.40 6.62
N ASN A 75 -1.67 15.32 6.89
CA ASN A 75 -0.23 15.06 6.78
C ASN A 75 0.23 13.99 7.77
N VAL A 76 -0.14 14.12 9.03
CA VAL A 76 0.21 13.12 10.07
C VAL A 76 -0.46 11.77 9.77
N GLN A 77 -1.71 11.76 9.31
CA GLN A 77 -2.40 10.55 8.89
C GLN A 77 -1.66 9.87 7.72
N ALA A 78 -1.23 10.63 6.72
CA ALA A 78 -0.48 10.10 5.58
C ALA A 78 0.89 9.53 6.02
N GLU A 79 1.56 10.18 6.95
CA GLU A 79 2.82 9.70 7.51
C GLU A 79 2.64 8.37 8.27
N ILE A 80 1.66 8.28 9.16
CA ILE A 80 1.37 7.05 9.90
C ILE A 80 0.98 5.92 8.95
N CYS A 81 0.07 6.16 8.01
CA CYS A 81 -0.37 5.13 7.08
C CYS A 81 0.68 4.78 6.02
N GLY A 82 1.60 5.69 5.70
CA GLY A 82 2.81 5.40 4.94
C GLY A 82 3.71 4.41 5.66
N CYS A 83 4.04 4.67 6.93
CA CYS A 83 4.78 3.77 7.80
C CYS A 83 4.11 2.38 7.90
N VAL A 84 2.79 2.34 8.11
CA VAL A 84 2.03 1.07 8.15
C VAL A 84 2.10 0.32 6.83
N SER A 85 2.00 1.02 5.70
CA SER A 85 2.09 0.40 4.38
C SER A 85 3.46 -0.20 4.07
N GLU A 86 4.51 0.32 4.68
CA GLU A 86 5.87 -0.21 4.54
C GLU A 86 6.13 -1.38 5.49
N LYS A 87 5.68 -1.28 6.74
CA LYS A 87 5.99 -2.24 7.80
C LYS A 87 5.00 -3.41 7.90
N ALA A 88 3.71 -3.17 7.65
CA ALA A 88 2.69 -4.21 7.77
C ALA A 88 2.92 -5.40 6.83
N PRO A 89 3.37 -5.24 5.57
CA PRO A 89 3.69 -6.38 4.71
C PRO A 89 4.76 -7.31 5.25
N GLN A 90 5.65 -6.82 6.12
CA GLN A 90 6.69 -7.66 6.76
C GLN A 90 6.10 -8.69 7.75
N ASN A 91 4.86 -8.48 8.18
CA ASN A 91 4.10 -9.40 9.03
C ASN A 91 3.22 -10.37 8.23
N VAL A 92 3.33 -10.37 6.89
CA VAL A 92 2.54 -11.20 5.98
C VAL A 92 3.45 -12.26 5.38
N THR A 93 3.07 -13.53 5.49
CA THR A 93 3.85 -14.65 4.96
C THR A 93 3.59 -14.86 3.46
N ALA A 94 4.46 -15.62 2.80
CA ALA A 94 4.26 -15.99 1.39
C ALA A 94 2.93 -16.78 1.18
N VAL A 95 2.53 -17.59 2.15
CA VAL A 95 1.25 -18.33 2.13
C VAL A 95 0.08 -17.35 2.26
N ASP A 96 0.19 -16.35 3.15
CA ASP A 96 -0.84 -15.31 3.28
C ASP A 96 -0.99 -14.53 1.98
N LEU A 97 0.11 -14.18 1.31
CA LEU A 97 0.09 -13.48 0.02
C LEU A 97 -0.63 -14.30 -1.06
N ALA A 98 -0.35 -15.59 -1.15
CA ALA A 98 -1.00 -16.48 -2.10
C ALA A 98 -2.50 -16.60 -1.80
N THR A 99 -2.87 -16.77 -0.53
CA THR A 99 -4.26 -16.85 -0.10
C THR A 99 -5.02 -15.55 -0.34
N ALA A 100 -4.41 -14.41 -0.02
CA ALA A 100 -4.99 -13.09 -0.22
C ALA A 100 -5.23 -12.76 -1.71
N ALA A 101 -4.48 -13.36 -2.63
CA ALA A 101 -4.66 -13.16 -4.06
C ALA A 101 -5.97 -13.78 -4.57
N ILE A 102 -6.40 -14.90 -3.98
CA ILE A 102 -7.53 -15.71 -4.46
C ILE A 102 -8.77 -15.63 -3.56
N ASP A 103 -8.61 -15.32 -2.28
CA ASP A 103 -9.70 -15.26 -1.30
C ASP A 103 -9.84 -13.86 -0.69
N PRO A 104 -10.90 -13.11 -1.05
CA PRO A 104 -11.16 -11.77 -0.52
C PRO A 104 -11.42 -11.73 1.00
N ALA A 105 -12.04 -12.77 1.57
CA ALA A 105 -12.33 -12.84 3.00
C ALA A 105 -11.04 -13.07 3.81
N ALA A 106 -10.22 -14.01 3.37
CA ALA A 106 -8.89 -14.23 3.97
C ALA A 106 -8.01 -12.99 3.85
N ARG A 107 -8.05 -12.30 2.71
CA ARG A 107 -7.34 -11.03 2.50
C ARG A 107 -7.72 -10.00 3.55
N ALA A 108 -9.00 -9.79 3.80
CA ALA A 108 -9.48 -8.84 4.79
C ALA A 108 -8.94 -9.15 6.20
N THR A 109 -8.91 -10.42 6.58
CA THR A 109 -8.37 -10.88 7.86
C THR A 109 -6.85 -10.66 7.96
N ILE A 110 -6.11 -11.04 6.93
CA ILE A 110 -4.64 -10.86 6.85
C ILE A 110 -4.28 -9.39 6.98
N VAL A 111 -4.94 -8.52 6.22
CA VAL A 111 -4.73 -7.06 6.24
C VAL A 111 -5.07 -6.48 7.61
N SER A 112 -6.20 -6.87 8.20
CA SER A 112 -6.60 -6.41 9.53
C SER A 112 -5.56 -6.75 10.59
N ASN A 113 -5.07 -7.99 10.59
CA ASN A 113 -4.03 -8.44 11.52
C ASN A 113 -2.70 -7.70 11.31
N ALA A 114 -2.27 -7.52 10.07
CA ALA A 114 -1.04 -6.82 9.74
C ALA A 114 -1.09 -5.35 10.17
N VAL A 115 -2.19 -4.66 9.90
CA VAL A 115 -2.40 -3.26 10.30
C VAL A 115 -2.45 -3.13 11.82
N SER A 116 -3.22 -3.95 12.52
CA SER A 116 -3.38 -3.89 13.98
C SER A 116 -2.06 -4.09 14.73
N ARG A 117 -1.18 -4.95 14.21
CA ARG A 117 0.15 -5.17 14.80
C ARG A 117 1.11 -4.01 14.58
N THR A 118 0.94 -3.26 13.49
CA THR A 118 1.91 -2.25 13.03
C THR A 118 1.52 -0.84 13.41
N ILE A 119 0.21 -0.54 13.47
CA ILE A 119 -0.29 0.83 13.62
C ILE A 119 0.20 1.51 14.92
N ASN A 120 0.24 0.78 16.02
CA ASN A 120 0.69 1.35 17.31
C ASN A 120 2.17 1.76 17.27
N ALA A 121 3.01 0.99 16.61
CA ALA A 121 4.43 1.31 16.43
C ALA A 121 4.59 2.55 15.54
N CYS A 122 3.84 2.66 14.45
CA CYS A 122 3.88 3.80 13.54
C CYS A 122 3.32 5.08 14.18
N VAL A 123 2.29 5.00 15.00
CA VAL A 123 1.78 6.13 15.78
C VAL A 123 2.85 6.60 16.76
N ALA A 124 3.52 5.69 17.47
CA ALA A 124 4.58 6.04 18.40
C ALA A 124 5.78 6.70 17.73
N GLU A 125 6.09 6.35 16.49
CA GLU A 125 7.15 7.00 15.69
C GLU A 125 6.76 8.41 15.24
N ALA A 126 5.52 8.60 14.81
CA ALA A 126 5.03 9.89 14.32
C ALA A 126 4.89 10.97 15.40
N VAL A 127 4.76 10.58 16.67
CA VAL A 127 4.61 11.53 17.81
C VAL A 127 5.94 11.80 18.55
N ARG A 128 7.05 11.29 18.06
CA ARG A 128 8.39 11.56 18.60
C ARG A 128 8.97 12.82 17.99
#